data_faa5a0989f6b6afbe90fd0e2f2e902f2
#
_entry.id   faa5a0989f6b6afbe90fd0e2f2e902f2
#
_cell.length_a   1.000
_cell.length_b   1.000
_cell.length_c   1.000
_cell.angle_alpha   90.00
_cell.angle_beta   90.00
_cell.angle_gamma   90.00
#
_symmetry.space_group_name_H-M   'P 1'
#
loop_
_entity.id
_entity.type
_entity.pdbx_description
1 polymer ?
#
loop_
_entity_poly.entity_id
_entity_poly.type
_entity_poly.pdbx_seq_one_letter_code
_entity_poly.pdbx_strand_id
1 'polypeptide(L)'
;TTGGFGASDQLMERYLKLPYPMSSTNLPGTTGDGLIMGQELGARVVNLDAAMIHVTTLPFSGLVIPMQARSAGGILVNEKGHRFTNELSSDLEPFFERADGRAWLIVDQDIVDSYPALRNYAQSGFMERGRTDEELARLIRVSPETLVEELSRYRSLVRHQSDTDFGRPTMKSYLTHYPLYAINVRPGIQSTLGGLYTNARAQVLYTSGAPIRGLFAAGEVTGGIFGARRLEGSSLTASIVYGRIAGAEAANFASALHQAKKH
;
A
#
# COMPACT_ATOMS: atom_id res chain seq x y z
N THR A 1 -4.63 -15.07 14.11
CA THR A 1 -4.29 -13.64 14.03
C THR A 1 -2.82 -13.46 13.66
N THR A 2 -2.39 -14.14 12.60
CA THR A 2 -0.97 -14.26 12.17
C THR A 2 -0.56 -13.21 11.16
N GLY A 3 -1.44 -12.27 10.81
CA GLY A 3 -1.23 -11.36 9.69
C GLY A 3 -1.53 -12.01 8.33
N GLY A 4 -1.30 -11.25 7.25
CA GLY A 4 -1.46 -11.74 5.89
C GLY A 4 -0.20 -12.43 5.35
N PHE A 5 -0.03 -12.42 4.02
CA PHE A 5 1.12 -13.02 3.35
C PHE A 5 1.93 -12.00 2.50
N GLY A 6 1.76 -10.71 2.79
CA GLY A 6 2.36 -9.63 1.98
C GLY A 6 3.88 -9.51 2.09
N ALA A 7 4.57 -10.29 2.95
CA ALA A 7 6.03 -10.37 3.00
C ALA A 7 6.57 -11.72 2.49
N SER A 8 5.73 -12.57 1.92
CA SER A 8 6.13 -13.84 1.31
C SER A 8 6.17 -13.70 -0.21
N ASP A 9 7.37 -13.55 -0.80
CA ASP A 9 7.53 -13.47 -2.26
C ASP A 9 6.88 -14.67 -2.96
N GLN A 10 7.05 -15.88 -2.39
CA GLN A 10 6.47 -17.09 -2.95
C GLN A 10 4.94 -17.06 -2.99
N LEU A 11 4.27 -16.58 -1.94
CA LEU A 11 2.80 -16.52 -1.91
C LEU A 11 2.28 -15.34 -2.73
N MET A 12 3.00 -14.23 -2.75
CA MET A 12 2.66 -13.09 -3.61
C MET A 12 2.73 -13.48 -5.09
N GLU A 13 3.81 -14.11 -5.52
CA GLU A 13 3.95 -14.60 -6.90
C GLU A 13 2.86 -15.62 -7.25
N ARG A 14 2.58 -16.54 -6.33
CA ARG A 14 1.56 -17.58 -6.53
C ARG A 14 0.15 -17.04 -6.68
N TYR A 15 -0.23 -16.02 -5.90
CA TYR A 15 -1.62 -15.61 -5.79
C TYR A 15 -1.91 -14.24 -6.44
N LEU A 16 -1.01 -13.24 -6.33
CA LEU A 16 -1.33 -11.88 -6.73
C LEU A 16 -1.10 -11.58 -8.21
N LYS A 17 -0.35 -12.43 -8.93
CA LYS A 17 -0.07 -12.28 -10.38
C LYS A 17 0.32 -10.84 -10.76
N LEU A 18 1.19 -10.24 -9.98
CA LEU A 18 1.64 -8.86 -10.19
C LEU A 18 2.52 -8.77 -11.43
N PRO A 19 2.45 -7.65 -12.20
CA PRO A 19 3.24 -7.47 -13.41
C PRO A 19 4.75 -7.39 -13.14
N TYR A 20 5.14 -6.94 -11.93
CA TYR A 20 6.54 -6.80 -11.50
C TYR A 20 6.70 -7.27 -10.05
N PRO A 21 7.95 -7.65 -9.65
CA PRO A 21 8.25 -7.79 -8.24
C PRO A 21 7.98 -6.46 -7.51
N MET A 22 7.10 -6.48 -6.52
CA MET A 22 6.76 -5.30 -5.71
C MET A 22 7.43 -5.36 -4.36
N SER A 23 7.86 -4.21 -3.86
CA SER A 23 8.26 -4.08 -2.47
C SER A 23 7.08 -4.37 -1.54
N SER A 24 7.35 -4.82 -0.34
CA SER A 24 6.32 -4.99 0.69
C SER A 24 6.49 -3.94 1.78
N THR A 25 5.39 -3.34 2.22
CA THR A 25 5.36 -2.46 3.40
C THR A 25 5.12 -3.26 4.67
N ASN A 26 4.95 -4.57 4.56
CA ASN A 26 4.69 -5.47 5.68
C ASN A 26 5.96 -5.74 6.49
N LEU A 27 5.78 -6.07 7.77
CA LEU A 27 6.87 -6.60 8.57
C LEU A 27 7.36 -7.94 8.00
N PRO A 28 8.65 -8.26 8.10
CA PRO A 28 9.22 -9.50 7.54
C PRO A 28 8.54 -10.80 8.01
N GLY A 29 7.88 -10.79 9.17
CA GLY A 29 7.14 -11.93 9.70
C GLY A 29 5.72 -12.11 9.12
N THR A 30 5.28 -11.26 8.19
CA THR A 30 3.95 -11.39 7.56
C THR A 30 4.02 -12.38 6.38
N THR A 31 4.36 -13.63 6.70
CA THR A 31 4.77 -14.69 5.75
C THR A 31 3.64 -15.62 5.33
N GLY A 32 2.43 -15.44 5.90
CA GLY A 32 1.26 -16.27 5.55
C GLY A 32 1.16 -17.58 6.32
N ASP A 33 1.87 -17.75 7.43
CA ASP A 33 1.90 -19.00 8.20
C ASP A 33 0.50 -19.49 8.60
N GLY A 34 -0.36 -18.59 9.08
CA GLY A 34 -1.73 -18.95 9.44
C GLY A 34 -2.58 -19.33 8.24
N LEU A 35 -2.33 -18.76 7.06
CA LEU A 35 -2.98 -19.17 5.82
C LEU A 35 -2.56 -20.59 5.46
N ILE A 36 -1.27 -20.90 5.51
CA ILE A 36 -0.73 -22.24 5.19
C ILE A 36 -1.27 -23.27 6.17
N MET A 37 -1.17 -23.04 7.49
CA MET A 37 -1.72 -23.93 8.52
C MET A 37 -3.22 -24.20 8.33
N GLY A 38 -3.99 -23.14 7.99
CA GLY A 38 -5.41 -23.30 7.70
C GLY A 38 -5.68 -24.18 6.48
N GLN A 39 -4.91 -23.98 5.40
CA GLN A 39 -5.03 -24.78 4.18
C GLN A 39 -4.67 -26.26 4.43
N GLU A 40 -3.66 -26.54 5.23
CA GLU A 40 -3.30 -27.93 5.63
C GLU A 40 -4.42 -28.63 6.38
N LEU A 41 -5.24 -27.87 7.12
CA LEU A 41 -6.45 -28.37 7.80
C LEU A 41 -7.68 -28.44 6.88
N GLY A 42 -7.56 -28.12 5.60
CA GLY A 42 -8.67 -28.13 4.64
C GLY A 42 -9.56 -26.89 4.70
N ALA A 43 -9.06 -25.78 5.25
CA ALA A 43 -9.81 -24.53 5.29
C ALA A 43 -10.08 -23.97 3.88
N ARG A 44 -11.28 -23.45 3.71
CA ARG A 44 -11.64 -22.66 2.54
C ARG A 44 -10.89 -21.33 2.58
N VAL A 45 -10.30 -20.93 1.45
CA VAL A 45 -9.66 -19.65 1.25
C VAL A 45 -10.37 -18.85 0.17
N VAL A 46 -10.35 -17.52 0.27
CA VAL A 46 -11.04 -16.62 -0.68
C VAL A 46 -10.20 -15.37 -0.95
N ASN A 47 -10.38 -14.78 -2.13
CA ASN A 47 -9.79 -13.50 -2.56
C ASN A 47 -8.25 -13.44 -2.44
N LEU A 48 -7.54 -14.56 -2.61
CA LEU A 48 -6.08 -14.58 -2.47
C LEU A 48 -5.36 -13.73 -3.54
N ASP A 49 -6.03 -13.41 -4.63
CA ASP A 49 -5.59 -12.54 -5.72
C ASP A 49 -5.77 -11.03 -5.42
N ALA A 50 -6.37 -10.68 -4.29
CA ALA A 50 -6.66 -9.31 -3.90
C ALA A 50 -5.65 -8.76 -2.88
N ALA A 51 -5.08 -7.60 -3.18
CA ALA A 51 -4.18 -6.87 -2.29
C ALA A 51 -4.44 -5.36 -2.34
N MET A 52 -4.12 -4.67 -1.25
CA MET A 52 -3.97 -3.22 -1.24
C MET A 52 -2.54 -2.88 -1.62
N ILE A 53 -2.40 -2.01 -2.61
CA ILE A 53 -1.12 -1.55 -3.09
C ILE A 53 -0.97 -0.07 -2.74
N HIS A 54 0.12 0.27 -2.08
CA HIS A 54 0.50 1.66 -1.86
C HIS A 54 1.28 2.15 -3.06
N VAL A 55 0.82 3.25 -3.68
CA VAL A 55 1.36 3.77 -4.94
C VAL A 55 2.81 4.23 -4.81
N THR A 56 3.19 4.74 -3.63
CA THR A 56 4.50 5.32 -3.38
C THR A 56 5.18 4.70 -2.16
N THR A 57 6.11 3.80 -2.40
CA THR A 57 7.01 3.21 -1.39
C THR A 57 8.45 3.40 -1.82
N LEU A 58 9.37 3.42 -0.86
CA LEU A 58 10.81 3.37 -1.17
C LEU A 58 11.17 2.01 -1.79
N PRO A 59 11.93 2.00 -2.88
CA PRO A 59 12.44 0.77 -3.46
C PRO A 59 13.20 -0.07 -2.41
N PHE A 60 13.06 -1.39 -2.49
CA PHE A 60 13.73 -2.39 -1.66
C PHE A 60 13.36 -2.40 -0.18
N SER A 61 13.15 -1.26 0.46
CA SER A 61 12.82 -1.19 1.90
C SER A 61 11.31 -1.28 2.18
N GLY A 62 10.47 -0.96 1.20
CA GLY A 62 9.03 -0.91 1.38
C GLY A 62 8.52 0.22 2.30
N LEU A 63 9.39 1.14 2.74
CA LEU A 63 8.97 2.28 3.56
C LEU A 63 7.94 3.11 2.80
N VAL A 64 6.83 3.40 3.47
CA VAL A 64 5.70 4.13 2.88
C VAL A 64 6.02 5.61 2.75
N ILE A 65 5.88 6.16 1.55
CA ILE A 65 5.80 7.61 1.37
C ILE A 65 4.34 8.02 1.54
N PRO A 66 4.02 8.85 2.53
CA PRO A 66 2.63 9.19 2.85
C PRO A 66 1.87 9.74 1.63
N MET A 67 0.63 9.31 1.44
CA MET A 67 -0.25 9.81 0.38
C MET A 67 -0.41 11.35 0.46
N GLN A 68 -0.28 11.91 1.65
CA GLN A 68 -0.32 13.35 1.91
C GLN A 68 0.71 14.12 1.08
N ALA A 69 1.87 13.55 0.79
CA ALA A 69 2.86 14.19 -0.08
C ALA A 69 2.30 14.50 -1.47
N ARG A 70 1.58 13.52 -2.05
CA ARG A 70 0.90 13.68 -3.35
C ARG A 70 -0.32 14.60 -3.23
N SER A 71 -1.17 14.42 -2.21
CA SER A 71 -2.38 15.23 -2.02
C SER A 71 -2.09 16.69 -1.64
N ALA A 72 -0.91 16.99 -1.10
CA ALA A 72 -0.45 18.35 -0.84
C ALA A 72 0.05 19.08 -2.10
N GLY A 73 0.32 18.37 -3.19
CA GLY A 73 0.76 18.98 -4.44
C GLY A 73 1.98 18.31 -5.08
N GLY A 74 2.56 17.28 -4.44
CA GLY A 74 3.65 16.52 -5.05
C GLY A 74 3.23 15.86 -6.36
N ILE A 75 4.16 15.79 -7.32
CA ILE A 75 3.96 15.20 -8.64
C ILE A 75 4.83 13.96 -8.84
N LEU A 76 4.38 13.08 -9.71
CA LEU A 76 5.13 11.89 -10.11
C LEU A 76 5.67 12.09 -11.53
N VAL A 77 6.99 11.94 -11.66
CA VAL A 77 7.65 11.94 -12.97
C VAL A 77 8.37 10.61 -13.22
N ASN A 78 8.38 10.18 -14.46
CA ASN A 78 9.08 8.97 -14.88
C ASN A 78 10.60 9.21 -15.05
N GLU A 79 11.34 8.21 -15.48
CA GLU A 79 12.80 8.29 -15.70
C GLU A 79 13.20 9.28 -16.82
N LYS A 80 12.25 9.73 -17.65
CA LYS A 80 12.48 10.75 -18.66
C LYS A 80 12.17 12.17 -18.18
N GLY A 81 11.64 12.32 -16.96
CA GLY A 81 11.27 13.61 -16.38
C GLY A 81 9.84 14.08 -16.67
N HIS A 82 9.00 13.25 -17.28
CA HIS A 82 7.61 13.59 -17.58
C HIS A 82 6.63 13.09 -16.53
N ARG A 83 5.64 13.90 -16.17
CA ARG A 83 4.43 13.42 -15.49
C ARG A 83 3.74 12.38 -16.36
N PHE A 84 3.12 11.40 -15.75
CA PHE A 84 2.53 10.29 -16.49
C PHE A 84 1.16 9.84 -15.96
N THR A 85 0.69 10.41 -14.85
CA THR A 85 -0.56 9.99 -14.20
C THR A 85 -1.18 11.09 -13.36
N ASN A 86 -2.44 10.88 -12.97
CA ASN A 86 -3.06 11.59 -11.85
C ASN A 86 -2.50 11.04 -10.55
N GLU A 87 -1.74 11.82 -9.83
CA GLU A 87 -1.05 11.41 -8.58
C GLU A 87 -2.01 11.01 -7.45
N LEU A 88 -3.28 11.37 -7.54
CA LEU A 88 -4.30 11.02 -6.56
C LEU A 88 -5.07 9.74 -6.93
N SER A 89 -4.85 9.21 -8.13
CA SER A 89 -5.39 7.93 -8.54
C SER A 89 -4.73 6.77 -7.79
N SER A 90 -5.51 5.73 -7.55
CA SER A 90 -5.01 4.41 -7.11
C SER A 90 -4.75 3.47 -8.29
N ASP A 91 -4.92 3.95 -9.52
CA ASP A 91 -4.64 3.19 -10.72
C ASP A 91 -3.13 3.02 -10.88
N LEU A 92 -2.71 1.78 -11.04
CA LEU A 92 -1.29 1.41 -11.15
C LEU A 92 -0.84 1.19 -12.60
N GLU A 93 -1.79 1.06 -13.53
CA GLU A 93 -1.46 0.82 -14.94
C GLU A 93 -0.47 1.86 -15.49
N PRO A 94 -0.62 3.18 -15.23
CA PRO A 94 0.35 4.17 -15.70
C PRO A 94 1.77 3.97 -15.15
N PHE A 95 1.92 3.41 -13.93
CA PHE A 95 3.24 3.11 -13.39
C PHE A 95 3.97 2.05 -14.20
N PHE A 96 3.25 1.05 -14.66
CA PHE A 96 3.84 -0.06 -15.40
C PHE A 96 4.01 0.28 -16.89
N GLU A 97 3.05 0.97 -17.48
CA GLU A 97 3.07 1.29 -18.92
C GLU A 97 3.97 2.49 -19.25
N ARG A 98 4.05 3.50 -18.37
CA ARG A 98 4.67 4.80 -18.68
C ARG A 98 5.88 5.14 -17.82
N ALA A 99 6.13 4.38 -16.77
CA ALA A 99 7.20 4.65 -15.81
C ALA A 99 8.03 3.40 -15.44
N ASP A 100 7.89 2.30 -16.17
CA ASP A 100 8.63 1.05 -15.94
C ASP A 100 8.65 0.61 -14.46
N GLY A 101 7.52 0.81 -13.78
CA GLY A 101 7.32 0.47 -12.36
C GLY A 101 8.08 1.36 -11.38
N ARG A 102 8.70 2.46 -11.83
CA ARG A 102 9.48 3.39 -11.00
C ARG A 102 9.17 4.83 -11.35
N ALA A 103 9.23 5.71 -10.36
CA ALA A 103 9.03 7.14 -10.57
C ALA A 103 9.83 7.97 -9.55
N TRP A 104 9.94 9.26 -9.81
CA TRP A 104 10.36 10.23 -8.83
C TRP A 104 9.14 11.01 -8.34
N LEU A 105 8.92 11.01 -7.02
CA LEU A 105 7.96 11.93 -6.40
C LEU A 105 8.70 13.23 -6.10
N ILE A 106 8.26 14.32 -6.71
CA ILE A 106 8.81 15.66 -6.51
C ILE A 106 7.89 16.45 -5.58
N VAL A 107 8.46 17.04 -4.54
CA VAL A 107 7.80 17.89 -3.55
C VAL A 107 8.65 19.12 -3.27
N ASP A 108 8.04 20.19 -2.76
CA ASP A 108 8.76 21.38 -2.32
C ASP A 108 9.05 21.40 -0.81
N GLN A 109 9.77 22.41 -0.34
CA GLN A 109 10.14 22.56 1.06
C GLN A 109 8.91 22.61 1.97
N ASP A 110 7.84 23.31 1.58
CA ASP A 110 6.63 23.45 2.40
C ASP A 110 5.94 22.09 2.62
N ILE A 111 5.91 21.26 1.58
CA ILE A 111 5.36 19.89 1.70
C ILE A 111 6.24 19.06 2.64
N VAL A 112 7.58 19.15 2.51
CA VAL A 112 8.50 18.42 3.40
C VAL A 112 8.32 18.87 4.84
N ASP A 113 8.22 20.16 5.09
CA ASP A 113 8.08 20.74 6.45
C ASP A 113 6.71 20.41 7.08
N SER A 114 5.70 20.20 6.28
CA SER A 114 4.36 19.88 6.77
C SER A 114 4.22 18.46 7.31
N TYR A 115 5.10 17.53 6.91
CA TYR A 115 4.95 16.11 7.27
C TYR A 115 6.21 15.53 7.92
N PRO A 116 6.15 15.10 9.20
CA PRO A 116 7.30 14.55 9.93
C PRO A 116 8.02 13.42 9.20
N ALA A 117 7.27 12.53 8.53
CA ALA A 117 7.86 11.43 7.78
C ALA A 117 8.75 11.92 6.62
N LEU A 118 8.32 12.96 5.89
CA LEU A 118 9.10 13.52 4.79
C LEU A 118 10.35 14.24 5.30
N ARG A 119 10.25 14.98 6.43
CA ARG A 119 11.42 15.57 7.09
C ARG A 119 12.46 14.51 7.47
N ASN A 120 11.99 13.41 8.06
CA ASN A 120 12.87 12.29 8.40
C ASN A 120 13.54 11.70 7.17
N TYR A 121 12.82 11.50 6.07
CA TYR A 121 13.39 10.99 4.83
C TYR A 121 14.41 11.94 4.21
N ALA A 122 14.15 13.24 4.24
CA ALA A 122 15.10 14.24 3.77
C ALA A 122 16.38 14.26 4.63
N GLN A 123 16.25 14.20 5.96
CA GLN A 123 17.39 14.16 6.89
C GLN A 123 18.20 12.85 6.80
N SER A 124 17.54 11.74 6.48
CA SER A 124 18.17 10.41 6.35
C SER A 124 18.80 10.17 4.97
N GLY A 125 18.77 11.15 4.07
CA GLY A 125 19.40 11.05 2.75
C GLY A 125 18.61 10.20 1.74
N PHE A 126 17.31 9.96 1.97
CA PHE A 126 16.44 9.27 1.01
C PHE A 126 15.90 10.18 -0.09
N MET A 127 16.16 11.49 -0.01
CA MET A 127 15.67 12.48 -0.96
C MET A 127 16.83 13.23 -1.59
N GLU A 128 16.82 13.36 -2.90
CA GLU A 128 17.65 14.33 -3.62
C GLU A 128 17.11 15.72 -3.37
N ARG A 129 18.01 16.72 -3.28
CA ARG A 129 17.65 18.10 -2.93
C ARG A 129 18.24 19.08 -3.93
N GLY A 130 17.39 19.70 -4.75
CA GLY A 130 17.78 20.68 -5.76
C GLY A 130 17.37 22.11 -5.37
N ARG A 131 18.28 23.07 -5.51
CA ARG A 131 18.01 24.50 -5.29
C ARG A 131 17.35 25.17 -6.49
N THR A 132 17.42 24.52 -7.65
CA THR A 132 16.73 24.88 -8.89
C THR A 132 16.16 23.64 -9.55
N ASP A 133 15.26 23.82 -10.52
CA ASP A 133 14.69 22.73 -11.31
C ASP A 133 15.80 21.94 -12.06
N GLU A 134 16.77 22.66 -12.63
CA GLU A 134 17.90 22.08 -13.37
C GLU A 134 18.84 21.31 -12.45
N GLU A 135 19.09 21.81 -11.23
CA GLU A 135 19.92 21.11 -10.25
C GLU A 135 19.23 19.79 -9.85
N LEU A 136 17.92 19.83 -9.56
CA LEU A 136 17.16 18.63 -9.23
C LEU A 136 17.20 17.61 -10.38
N ALA A 137 16.98 18.09 -11.62
CA ALA A 137 17.01 17.22 -12.80
C ALA A 137 18.33 16.46 -12.93
N ARG A 138 19.47 17.16 -12.74
CA ARG A 138 20.81 16.51 -12.78
C ARG A 138 20.99 15.48 -11.67
N LEU A 139 20.51 15.77 -10.45
CA LEU A 139 20.60 14.85 -9.30
C LEU A 139 19.80 13.56 -9.55
N ILE A 140 18.61 13.68 -10.13
CA ILE A 140 17.77 12.51 -10.45
C ILE A 140 18.05 11.90 -11.83
N ARG A 141 19.05 12.44 -12.55
CA ARG A 141 19.53 11.95 -13.84
C ARG A 141 18.49 11.96 -14.96
N VAL A 142 17.66 13.00 -14.99
CA VAL A 142 16.75 13.30 -16.11
C VAL A 142 17.25 14.55 -16.88
N SER A 143 16.75 14.74 -18.12
CA SER A 143 17.09 15.96 -18.89
C SER A 143 16.64 17.21 -18.13
N PRO A 144 17.54 18.18 -17.88
CA PRO A 144 17.17 19.44 -17.27
C PRO A 144 16.09 20.19 -18.06
N GLU A 145 16.19 20.20 -19.37
CA GLU A 145 15.22 20.86 -20.25
C GLU A 145 13.83 20.24 -20.07
N THR A 146 13.75 18.91 -20.09
CA THR A 146 12.48 18.19 -19.93
C THR A 146 11.85 18.46 -18.55
N LEU A 147 12.62 18.38 -17.47
CA LEU A 147 12.06 18.60 -16.13
C LEU A 147 11.61 20.03 -15.92
N VAL A 148 12.38 21.03 -16.40
CA VAL A 148 12.04 22.45 -16.33
C VAL A 148 10.73 22.72 -17.10
N GLU A 149 10.58 22.18 -18.30
CA GLU A 149 9.34 22.31 -19.07
C GLU A 149 8.16 21.67 -18.36
N GLU A 150 8.33 20.45 -17.84
CA GLU A 150 7.27 19.73 -17.14
C GLU A 150 6.81 20.47 -15.87
N LEU A 151 7.75 20.95 -15.04
CA LEU A 151 7.43 21.74 -13.86
C LEU A 151 6.78 23.09 -14.22
N SER A 152 7.22 23.75 -15.28
CA SER A 152 6.61 24.97 -15.79
C SER A 152 5.17 24.72 -16.24
N ARG A 153 4.94 23.63 -16.98
CA ARG A 153 3.59 23.21 -17.39
C ARG A 153 2.71 22.92 -16.18
N TYR A 154 3.20 22.11 -15.21
CA TYR A 154 2.46 21.82 -13.98
C TYR A 154 2.08 23.10 -13.22
N ARG A 155 3.01 24.06 -13.06
CA ARG A 155 2.75 25.35 -12.42
C ARG A 155 1.66 26.14 -13.15
N SER A 156 1.60 26.06 -14.48
CA SER A 156 0.53 26.66 -15.28
C SER A 156 -0.83 26.00 -15.00
N LEU A 157 -0.89 24.66 -14.93
CA LEU A 157 -2.10 23.94 -14.57
C LEU A 157 -2.60 24.30 -13.17
N VAL A 158 -1.69 24.44 -12.19
CA VAL A 158 -2.03 24.91 -10.84
C VAL A 158 -2.61 26.33 -10.86
N ARG A 159 -2.03 27.25 -11.65
CA ARG A 159 -2.56 28.62 -11.80
C ARG A 159 -3.99 28.64 -12.30
N HIS A 160 -4.33 27.74 -13.22
CA HIS A 160 -5.68 27.63 -13.79
C HIS A 160 -6.60 26.72 -12.95
N GLN A 161 -6.11 26.12 -11.86
CA GLN A 161 -6.84 25.18 -11.01
C GLN A 161 -7.50 24.04 -11.81
N SER A 162 -6.86 23.60 -12.88
CA SER A 162 -7.36 22.59 -13.80
C SER A 162 -6.22 21.77 -14.38
N ASP A 163 -6.20 20.48 -14.10
CA ASP A 163 -5.26 19.52 -14.71
C ASP A 163 -5.88 18.92 -15.97
N THR A 164 -5.60 19.54 -17.12
CA THR A 164 -6.04 19.08 -18.42
C THR A 164 -5.25 17.88 -18.94
N ASP A 165 -4.14 17.52 -18.28
CA ASP A 165 -3.26 16.45 -18.75
C ASP A 165 -3.68 15.09 -18.20
N PHE A 166 -3.99 15.03 -16.89
CA PHE A 166 -4.29 13.77 -16.21
C PHE A 166 -5.55 13.84 -15.35
N GLY A 167 -6.28 14.97 -15.35
CA GLY A 167 -7.54 15.11 -14.64
C GLY A 167 -7.40 15.06 -13.11
N ARG A 168 -6.28 15.53 -12.55
CA ARG A 168 -6.10 15.62 -11.10
C ARG A 168 -7.12 16.59 -10.51
N PRO A 169 -7.95 16.15 -9.52
CA PRO A 169 -9.10 16.95 -9.07
C PRO A 169 -8.72 18.14 -8.18
N THR A 170 -7.51 18.17 -7.62
CA THR A 170 -7.05 19.25 -6.75
C THR A 170 -5.61 19.66 -7.05
N MET A 171 -5.41 20.96 -7.24
CA MET A 171 -4.12 21.57 -7.58
C MET A 171 -3.71 22.50 -6.43
N LYS A 172 -2.84 22.02 -5.50
CA LYS A 172 -2.57 22.73 -4.24
C LYS A 172 -1.24 23.47 -4.18
N SER A 173 -0.13 22.86 -4.65
CA SER A 173 1.18 23.48 -4.62
C SER A 173 1.70 23.79 -6.00
N TYR A 174 2.35 24.96 -6.14
CA TYR A 174 3.10 25.35 -7.34
C TYR A 174 4.48 24.70 -7.45
N LEU A 175 4.94 24.03 -6.40
CA LEU A 175 6.31 23.50 -6.32
C LEU A 175 7.35 24.60 -6.60
N THR A 176 7.22 25.72 -5.90
CA THR A 176 8.10 26.90 -6.05
C THR A 176 8.85 27.27 -4.78
N HIS A 177 8.56 26.64 -3.65
CA HIS A 177 9.28 26.83 -2.39
C HIS A 177 10.51 25.94 -2.36
N TYR A 178 11.61 26.48 -2.87
CA TYR A 178 12.88 25.77 -2.92
C TYR A 178 13.53 25.60 -1.54
N PRO A 179 14.33 24.53 -1.36
CA PRO A 179 14.69 23.53 -2.36
C PRO A 179 13.52 22.61 -2.72
N LEU A 180 13.53 22.11 -3.96
CA LEU A 180 12.71 20.97 -4.33
C LEU A 180 13.38 19.68 -3.90
N TYR A 181 12.58 18.71 -3.56
CA TYR A 181 13.02 17.37 -3.20
C TYR A 181 12.45 16.33 -4.17
N ALA A 182 13.25 15.34 -4.49
CA ALA A 182 12.81 14.17 -5.25
C ALA A 182 13.15 12.89 -4.50
N ILE A 183 12.18 12.00 -4.38
CA ILE A 183 12.35 10.69 -3.78
C ILE A 183 11.97 9.61 -4.78
N ASN A 184 12.85 8.61 -4.93
CA ASN A 184 12.56 7.48 -5.81
C ASN A 184 11.47 6.62 -5.20
N VAL A 185 10.44 6.30 -5.97
CA VAL A 185 9.27 5.55 -5.50
C VAL A 185 8.86 4.47 -6.49
N ARG A 186 8.23 3.43 -5.95
CA ARG A 186 7.54 2.38 -6.70
C ARG A 186 6.29 1.93 -5.95
N PRO A 187 5.33 1.30 -6.62
CA PRO A 187 4.23 0.62 -5.94
C PRO A 187 4.73 -0.49 -5.02
N GLY A 188 4.04 -0.68 -3.89
CA GLY A 188 4.37 -1.73 -2.93
C GLY A 188 3.14 -2.34 -2.28
N ILE A 189 3.23 -3.62 -1.91
CA ILE A 189 2.16 -4.35 -1.23
C ILE A 189 1.96 -3.79 0.17
N GLN A 190 0.78 -3.24 0.44
CA GLN A 190 0.43 -2.71 1.75
C GLN A 190 -0.23 -3.76 2.64
N SER A 191 -1.14 -4.54 2.09
CA SER A 191 -1.79 -5.64 2.80
C SER A 191 -2.44 -6.60 1.81
N THR A 192 -2.59 -7.86 2.21
CA THR A 192 -3.41 -8.83 1.49
C THR A 192 -4.87 -8.73 1.94
N LEU A 193 -5.83 -8.96 1.03
CA LEU A 193 -7.27 -8.89 1.31
C LEU A 193 -7.91 -10.26 1.33
N GLY A 194 -7.22 -11.26 0.83
CA GLY A 194 -7.59 -12.65 0.86
C GLY A 194 -7.04 -13.43 2.03
N GLY A 195 -7.64 -14.56 2.32
CA GLY A 195 -7.23 -15.43 3.42
C GLY A 195 -8.26 -16.49 3.74
N LEU A 196 -8.22 -16.98 4.97
CA LEU A 196 -9.14 -18.00 5.51
C LEU A 196 -10.57 -17.47 5.53
N TYR A 197 -11.50 -18.25 5.03
CA TYR A 197 -12.91 -17.88 5.06
C TYR A 197 -13.54 -18.24 6.40
N THR A 198 -14.21 -17.25 7.02
CA THR A 198 -14.85 -17.41 8.34
C THR A 198 -16.34 -17.10 8.28
N ASN A 199 -17.10 -17.64 9.23
CA ASN A 199 -18.48 -17.23 9.47
C ASN A 199 -18.56 -16.03 10.43
N ALA A 200 -19.79 -15.57 10.74
CA ALA A 200 -20.02 -14.43 11.66
C ALA A 200 -19.54 -14.68 13.10
N ARG A 201 -19.24 -15.92 13.48
CA ARG A 201 -18.65 -16.32 14.78
C ARG A 201 -17.13 -16.45 14.69
N ALA A 202 -16.51 -15.94 13.63
CA ALA A 202 -15.08 -16.05 13.35
C ALA A 202 -14.53 -17.48 13.31
N GLN A 203 -15.39 -18.50 13.14
CA GLN A 203 -14.97 -19.89 12.94
C GLN A 203 -14.48 -20.06 11.51
N VAL A 204 -13.31 -20.64 11.33
CA VAL A 204 -12.78 -20.99 10.01
C VAL A 204 -13.60 -22.15 9.43
N LEU A 205 -13.96 -22.03 8.16
CA LEU A 205 -14.80 -23.01 7.47
C LEU A 205 -13.98 -23.91 6.55
N TYR A 206 -14.39 -25.16 6.46
CA TYR A 206 -13.97 -26.07 5.39
C TYR A 206 -14.51 -25.61 4.03
N THR A 207 -14.01 -26.20 2.96
CA THR A 207 -14.56 -26.02 1.60
C THR A 207 -16.03 -26.47 1.50
N SER A 208 -16.46 -27.39 2.34
CA SER A 208 -17.86 -27.82 2.48
C SER A 208 -18.77 -26.78 3.14
N GLY A 209 -18.21 -25.75 3.76
CA GLY A 209 -18.95 -24.73 4.53
C GLY A 209 -19.14 -25.09 6.01
N ALA A 210 -18.77 -26.28 6.47
CA ALA A 210 -18.81 -26.65 7.88
C ALA A 210 -17.67 -25.99 8.67
N PRO A 211 -17.87 -25.59 9.95
CA PRO A 211 -16.80 -25.04 10.77
C PRO A 211 -15.72 -26.08 11.09
N ILE A 212 -14.45 -25.67 11.00
CA ILE A 212 -13.33 -26.44 11.54
C ILE A 212 -13.35 -26.30 13.04
N ARG A 213 -13.54 -27.42 13.73
CA ARG A 213 -13.74 -27.42 15.19
C ARG A 213 -12.52 -26.88 15.93
N GLY A 214 -12.73 -25.82 16.71
CA GLY A 214 -11.71 -25.21 17.55
C GLY A 214 -10.76 -24.26 16.81
N LEU A 215 -11.00 -23.99 15.51
CA LEU A 215 -10.21 -23.04 14.73
C LEU A 215 -10.99 -21.75 14.50
N PHE A 216 -10.42 -20.65 15.00
CA PHE A 216 -10.95 -19.29 14.85
C PHE A 216 -9.90 -18.40 14.20
N ALA A 217 -10.33 -17.43 13.38
CA ALA A 217 -9.44 -16.50 12.75
C ALA A 217 -10.03 -15.08 12.69
N ALA A 218 -9.17 -14.08 12.81
CA ALA A 218 -9.52 -12.68 12.67
C ALA A 218 -8.32 -11.85 12.21
N GLY A 219 -8.57 -10.68 11.63
CA GLY A 219 -7.55 -9.79 11.08
C GLY A 219 -7.16 -10.19 9.66
N GLU A 220 -5.97 -9.79 9.24
CA GLU A 220 -5.53 -9.88 7.84
C GLU A 220 -5.35 -11.34 7.32
N VAL A 221 -5.25 -12.31 8.21
CA VAL A 221 -5.25 -13.75 7.84
C VAL A 221 -6.59 -14.20 7.24
N THR A 222 -7.68 -13.43 7.44
CA THR A 222 -9.02 -13.75 6.95
C THR A 222 -9.31 -13.08 5.62
N GLY A 223 -10.08 -13.77 4.76
CA GLY A 223 -10.60 -13.25 3.50
C GLY A 223 -12.14 -13.10 3.49
N GLY A 224 -12.66 -12.42 2.47
CA GLY A 224 -14.10 -12.29 2.25
C GLY A 224 -14.77 -11.13 2.98
N ILE A 225 -14.03 -10.35 3.80
CA ILE A 225 -14.58 -9.18 4.50
C ILE A 225 -14.64 -7.97 3.56
N PHE A 226 -13.61 -7.75 2.76
CA PHE A 226 -13.44 -6.54 1.93
C PHE A 226 -13.61 -6.78 0.43
N GLY A 227 -13.61 -8.00 -0.04
CA GLY A 227 -13.58 -8.30 -1.48
C GLY A 227 -12.26 -7.86 -2.13
N ALA A 228 -12.35 -7.24 -3.31
CA ALA A 228 -11.18 -6.82 -4.08
C ALA A 228 -10.56 -5.49 -3.62
N ARG A 229 -11.27 -4.68 -2.85
CA ARG A 229 -10.81 -3.36 -2.35
C ARG A 229 -11.41 -3.09 -0.97
N ARG A 230 -10.72 -2.27 -0.18
CA ARG A 230 -11.25 -1.79 1.11
C ARG A 230 -11.12 -0.28 1.24
N LEU A 231 -11.95 0.31 2.08
CA LEU A 231 -11.80 1.71 2.50
C LEU A 231 -10.61 1.84 3.45
N GLU A 232 -9.91 2.95 3.37
CA GLU A 232 -8.82 3.27 4.31
C GLU A 232 -9.34 3.27 5.75
N GLY A 233 -8.53 2.79 6.69
CA GLY A 233 -8.87 2.66 8.11
C GLY A 233 -9.76 1.48 8.46
N SER A 234 -10.55 0.92 7.54
CA SER A 234 -11.51 -0.15 7.84
C SER A 234 -10.88 -1.47 8.30
N SER A 235 -9.62 -1.75 7.94
CA SER A 235 -8.93 -2.96 8.39
C SER A 235 -8.71 -3.00 9.89
N LEU A 236 -8.36 -1.86 10.52
CA LEU A 236 -8.18 -1.79 11.96
C LEU A 236 -9.51 -2.05 12.68
N THR A 237 -10.59 -1.43 12.20
CA THR A 237 -11.95 -1.65 12.73
C THR A 237 -12.34 -3.12 12.62
N ALA A 238 -12.17 -3.73 11.45
CA ALA A 238 -12.49 -5.14 11.24
C ALA A 238 -11.64 -6.06 12.15
N SER A 239 -10.33 -5.79 12.28
CA SER A 239 -9.45 -6.57 13.15
C SER A 239 -9.88 -6.50 14.61
N ILE A 240 -10.30 -5.33 15.12
CA ILE A 240 -10.79 -5.17 16.49
C ILE A 240 -12.12 -5.91 16.68
N VAL A 241 -13.08 -5.70 15.79
CA VAL A 241 -14.42 -6.30 15.90
C VAL A 241 -14.35 -7.82 15.82
N TYR A 242 -13.76 -8.35 14.76
CA TYR A 242 -13.65 -9.81 14.59
C TYR A 242 -12.69 -10.45 15.57
N GLY A 243 -11.64 -9.75 16.03
CA GLY A 243 -10.75 -10.20 17.08
C GLY A 243 -11.48 -10.43 18.41
N ARG A 244 -12.39 -9.51 18.78
CA ARG A 244 -13.25 -9.68 19.97
C ARG A 244 -14.20 -10.86 19.83
N ILE A 245 -14.82 -11.03 18.66
CA ILE A 245 -15.71 -12.16 18.38
C ILE A 245 -14.92 -13.48 18.46
N ALA A 246 -13.79 -13.57 17.77
CA ALA A 246 -12.96 -14.77 17.75
C ALA A 246 -12.48 -15.15 19.16
N GLY A 247 -12.05 -14.17 19.95
CA GLY A 247 -11.61 -14.39 21.34
C GLY A 247 -12.74 -14.90 22.24
N ALA A 248 -13.93 -14.32 22.18
CA ALA A 248 -15.09 -14.76 22.94
C ALA A 248 -15.53 -16.18 22.54
N GLU A 249 -15.61 -16.46 21.25
CA GLU A 249 -16.01 -17.79 20.76
C GLU A 249 -14.97 -18.86 21.08
N ALA A 250 -13.68 -18.54 21.01
CA ALA A 250 -12.62 -19.48 21.41
C ALA A 250 -12.68 -19.81 22.91
N ALA A 251 -12.92 -18.80 23.77
CA ALA A 251 -13.07 -19.00 25.20
C ALA A 251 -14.31 -19.88 25.54
N ASN A 252 -15.45 -19.61 24.88
CA ASN A 252 -16.67 -20.42 25.05
C ASN A 252 -16.43 -21.88 24.63
N PHE A 253 -15.74 -22.08 23.51
CA PHE A 253 -15.38 -23.41 23.02
C PHE A 253 -14.47 -24.16 23.99
N ALA A 254 -13.43 -23.51 24.53
CA ALA A 254 -12.52 -24.10 25.50
C ALA A 254 -13.24 -24.48 26.79
N SER A 255 -14.14 -23.63 27.29
CA SER A 255 -14.95 -23.88 28.49
C SER A 255 -15.87 -25.09 28.30
N ALA A 256 -16.55 -25.21 27.15
CA ALA A 256 -17.39 -26.34 26.83
C ALA A 256 -16.59 -27.66 26.76
N LEU A 257 -15.39 -27.64 26.15
CA LEU A 257 -14.50 -28.81 26.12
C LEU A 257 -14.05 -29.25 27.52
N HIS A 258 -13.75 -28.29 28.40
CA HIS A 258 -13.34 -28.59 29.78
C HIS A 258 -14.47 -29.24 30.57
N GLN A 259 -15.71 -28.75 30.40
CA GLN A 259 -16.89 -29.37 31.03
C GLN A 259 -17.16 -30.80 30.51
N ALA A 260 -17.06 -31.02 29.19
CA ALA A 260 -17.29 -32.33 28.59
C ALA A 260 -16.24 -33.38 29.00
N LYS A 261 -15.05 -32.99 29.44
CA LYS A 261 -14.02 -33.94 29.95
C LYS A 261 -14.21 -34.33 31.43
N LYS A 262 -15.11 -33.65 32.14
CA LYS A 262 -15.39 -33.93 33.56
C LYS A 262 -16.56 -34.90 33.76
N HIS A 263 -17.26 -35.21 32.71
CA HIS A 263 -18.33 -36.24 32.61
C HIS A 263 -17.90 -37.38 31.72
#